data_2eff6f096b6d692b99a0aa685c0e74df
#
_entry.id   2eff6f096b6d692b99a0aa685c0e74df
#
_cell.length_a   1.000
_cell.length_b   1.000
_cell.length_c   1.000
_cell.angle_alpha   90.00
_cell.angle_beta   90.00
_cell.angle_gamma   90.00
#
_symmetry.space_group_name_H-M   'P 1'
#
loop_
_entity.id
_entity.type
_entity.pdbx_description
1 polymer ?
#
loop_
_entity_poly.entity_id
_entity_poly.type
_entity_poly.pdbx_seq_one_letter_code
_entity_poly.pdbx_strand_id
1 'polypeptide(L)'
;MQSEVVCGGVRFGEGPVWCGDGTLVVTSVADGALLRVDVARGAVSRFADTGGGANGAALAADGSVLVTQNGGIDFSQLGLFAEPPAYRASTPGLQLARPDGSVTYLADQGFLAPNDLAVAADGRVYFTDPPHHPPPEEPVGRVMILERDGSVSTYAEEFQYCNGIAFTPDGTLVVVEGRGLQAVADDGGREWVIETLGSGGGDGFCYDVDGRAYVASTGEHGIRVVEADGTVVDFLPIEGEGLTTNCCFGGNDLRTLFATDAIPGNVVAFEGMPTPGLELPVWPGLSAASAS
;
A
#
# COMPACT_ATOMS: atom_id res chain seq x y z
N MET A 1 19.95 -2.02 -11.29
CA MET A 1 19.58 -0.59 -11.24
C MET A 1 19.92 -0.10 -9.84
N GLN A 2 20.40 1.12 -9.66
CA GLN A 2 20.75 1.67 -8.34
C GLN A 2 19.61 2.52 -7.81
N SER A 3 19.32 2.43 -6.51
CA SER A 3 18.36 3.28 -5.84
C SER A 3 19.01 4.60 -5.39
N GLU A 4 18.21 5.68 -5.38
CA GLU A 4 18.61 6.97 -4.82
C GLU A 4 17.62 7.38 -3.73
N VAL A 5 18.13 7.96 -2.63
CA VAL A 5 17.28 8.47 -1.56
C VAL A 5 16.63 9.79 -1.99
N VAL A 6 15.30 9.80 -2.07
CA VAL A 6 14.50 11.01 -2.36
C VAL A 6 14.37 11.88 -1.11
N CYS A 7 13.99 11.28 0.02
CA CYS A 7 13.85 11.96 1.30
C CYS A 7 13.97 10.99 2.46
N GLY A 8 14.20 11.53 3.65
CA GLY A 8 14.08 10.83 4.93
C GLY A 8 12.96 11.38 5.79
N GLY A 9 12.77 10.80 6.98
CA GLY A 9 11.78 11.28 7.96
C GLY A 9 10.36 10.73 7.75
N VAL A 10 10.22 9.65 6.95
CA VAL A 10 8.97 8.90 6.75
C VAL A 10 9.04 7.63 7.59
N ARG A 11 8.83 7.75 8.89
CA ARG A 11 9.01 6.62 9.82
C ARG A 11 7.97 5.52 9.59
N PHE A 12 8.46 4.32 9.31
CA PHE A 12 7.67 3.19 8.88
C PHE A 12 6.70 3.60 7.77
N GLY A 13 7.30 4.04 6.66
CA GLY A 13 6.57 4.51 5.48
C GLY A 13 5.82 3.36 4.81
N GLU A 14 4.62 3.66 4.32
CA GLU A 14 3.73 2.76 3.60
C GLU A 14 2.96 3.51 2.52
N GLY A 15 2.17 2.82 1.73
CA GLY A 15 1.18 3.33 0.80
C GLY A 15 1.62 4.53 -0.04
N PRO A 16 2.75 4.47 -0.77
CA PRO A 16 3.19 5.59 -1.60
C PRO A 16 2.26 5.76 -2.80
N VAL A 17 1.86 7.00 -3.08
CA VAL A 17 0.99 7.33 -4.20
C VAL A 17 1.55 8.54 -4.96
N TRP A 18 1.78 8.39 -6.27
CA TRP A 18 2.17 9.48 -7.14
C TRP A 18 1.00 10.41 -7.43
N CYS A 19 1.16 11.72 -7.18
CA CYS A 19 0.09 12.71 -7.32
C CYS A 19 0.01 13.34 -8.72
N GLY A 20 0.94 13.06 -9.63
CA GLY A 20 0.96 13.63 -10.98
C GLY A 20 1.51 15.07 -11.06
N ASP A 21 1.75 15.72 -9.93
CA ASP A 21 2.20 17.11 -9.82
C ASP A 21 3.65 17.28 -9.35
N GLY A 22 4.44 16.20 -9.39
CA GLY A 22 5.82 16.18 -8.88
C GLY A 22 5.90 15.84 -7.38
N THR A 23 4.78 15.46 -6.77
CA THR A 23 4.75 15.05 -5.36
C THR A 23 4.27 13.60 -5.19
N LEU A 24 4.67 13.00 -4.07
CA LEU A 24 4.09 11.77 -3.54
C LEU A 24 3.27 12.09 -2.29
N VAL A 25 2.22 11.34 -2.07
CA VAL A 25 1.65 11.13 -0.74
C VAL A 25 2.15 9.78 -0.24
N VAL A 26 2.59 9.74 1.01
CA VAL A 26 3.10 8.53 1.68
C VAL A 26 2.49 8.47 3.07
N THR A 27 2.10 7.30 3.52
CA THR A 27 1.68 7.11 4.90
C THR A 27 2.89 6.89 5.80
N SER A 28 2.78 7.29 7.06
CA SER A 28 3.69 6.91 8.13
C SER A 28 2.91 6.19 9.20
N VAL A 29 3.04 4.87 9.26
CA VAL A 29 2.38 4.03 10.26
C VAL A 29 2.80 4.44 11.66
N ALA A 30 4.10 4.70 11.84
CA ALA A 30 4.70 5.04 13.12
C ALA A 30 4.26 6.41 13.65
N ASP A 31 4.04 7.39 12.76
CA ASP A 31 3.60 8.74 13.13
C ASP A 31 2.08 8.94 13.07
N GLY A 32 1.35 7.97 12.55
CA GLY A 32 -0.09 8.07 12.31
C GLY A 32 -0.42 9.26 11.43
N ALA A 33 0.25 9.38 10.29
CA ALA A 33 0.17 10.55 9.44
C ALA A 33 0.20 10.22 7.95
N LEU A 34 -0.45 11.07 7.17
CA LEU A 34 -0.16 11.25 5.76
C LEU A 34 0.89 12.33 5.59
N LEU A 35 1.90 12.05 4.79
CA LEU A 35 2.99 12.95 4.45
C LEU A 35 2.96 13.24 2.96
N ARG A 36 3.25 14.50 2.59
CA ARG A 36 3.49 14.90 1.20
C ARG A 36 4.98 15.11 0.99
N VAL A 37 5.52 14.50 -0.04
CA VAL A 37 6.93 14.57 -0.43
C VAL A 37 7.03 15.33 -1.74
N ASP A 38 7.74 16.46 -1.76
CA ASP A 38 8.19 17.14 -3.00
C ASP A 38 9.43 16.38 -3.49
N VAL A 39 9.26 15.62 -4.58
CA VAL A 39 10.32 14.72 -5.08
C VAL A 39 11.56 15.48 -5.51
N ALA A 40 11.38 16.62 -6.19
CA ALA A 40 12.52 17.42 -6.69
C ALA A 40 13.36 18.08 -5.58
N ARG A 41 12.74 18.35 -4.42
CA ARG A 41 13.42 19.02 -3.29
C ARG A 41 13.76 18.07 -2.15
N GLY A 42 13.21 16.85 -2.16
CA GLY A 42 13.28 15.94 -1.02
C GLY A 42 12.60 16.48 0.23
N ALA A 43 11.68 17.43 0.08
CA ALA A 43 11.03 18.09 1.21
C ALA A 43 9.76 17.33 1.64
N VAL A 44 9.67 17.04 2.95
CA VAL A 44 8.53 16.33 3.55
C VAL A 44 7.68 17.31 4.36
N SER A 45 6.38 17.24 4.18
CA SER A 45 5.41 18.01 4.97
C SER A 45 4.23 17.13 5.38
N ARG A 46 3.61 17.45 6.52
CA ARG A 46 2.41 16.72 6.97
C ARG A 46 1.21 17.16 6.13
N PHE A 47 0.52 16.21 5.52
CA PHE A 47 -0.73 16.40 4.80
C PHE A 47 -1.93 16.29 5.77
N ALA A 48 -1.96 15.22 6.60
CA ALA A 48 -3.03 15.01 7.58
C ALA A 48 -2.54 14.18 8.77
N ASP A 49 -3.24 14.29 9.90
CA ASP A 49 -3.08 13.43 11.08
C ASP A 49 -4.19 12.38 11.06
N THR A 50 -3.83 11.10 10.92
CA THR A 50 -4.75 9.97 10.84
C THR A 50 -5.02 9.31 12.19
N GLY A 51 -4.34 9.74 13.23
CA GLY A 51 -4.47 9.20 14.59
C GLY A 51 -3.43 8.17 14.96
N GLY A 52 -3.21 7.15 14.16
CA GLY A 52 -2.23 6.07 14.31
C GLY A 52 -2.41 5.09 13.15
N GLY A 53 -1.43 4.28 12.82
CA GLY A 53 -1.60 3.12 11.94
C GLY A 53 -2.05 3.39 10.49
N ALA A 54 -1.81 4.57 9.92
CA ALA A 54 -2.06 4.83 8.51
C ALA A 54 -1.20 3.90 7.65
N ASN A 55 -1.84 3.13 6.74
CA ASN A 55 -1.16 2.12 5.96
C ASN A 55 -1.31 2.37 4.46
N GLY A 56 -2.15 1.66 3.73
CA GLY A 56 -2.38 1.91 2.31
C GLY A 56 -3.03 3.26 2.01
N ALA A 57 -2.79 3.82 0.82
CA ALA A 57 -3.38 5.08 0.38
C ALA A 57 -3.79 5.05 -1.10
N ALA A 58 -4.82 5.82 -1.48
CA ALA A 58 -5.16 6.11 -2.86
C ALA A 58 -5.71 7.52 -3.02
N LEU A 59 -5.43 8.14 -4.19
CA LEU A 59 -5.94 9.47 -4.50
C LEU A 59 -7.43 9.44 -4.82
N ALA A 60 -8.14 10.48 -4.41
CA ALA A 60 -9.50 10.78 -4.81
C ALA A 60 -9.53 11.97 -5.80
N ALA A 61 -10.59 12.00 -6.63
CA ALA A 61 -10.73 13.00 -7.71
C ALA A 61 -10.84 14.45 -7.21
N ASP A 62 -11.23 14.65 -5.95
CA ASP A 62 -11.33 15.97 -5.30
C ASP A 62 -10.03 16.39 -4.58
N GLY A 63 -8.95 15.62 -4.73
CA GLY A 63 -7.68 15.82 -4.04
C GLY A 63 -7.62 15.29 -2.61
N SER A 64 -8.67 14.62 -2.15
CA SER A 64 -8.65 13.84 -0.92
C SER A 64 -7.83 12.56 -1.10
N VAL A 65 -7.49 11.91 0.00
CA VAL A 65 -6.76 10.64 0.02
C VAL A 65 -7.53 9.64 0.86
N LEU A 66 -7.86 8.49 0.25
CA LEU A 66 -8.30 7.30 0.99
C LEU A 66 -7.13 6.72 1.75
N VAL A 67 -7.37 6.25 2.98
CA VAL A 67 -6.35 5.66 3.84
C VAL A 67 -6.94 4.46 4.56
N THR A 68 -6.27 3.33 4.51
CA THR A 68 -6.52 2.23 5.43
C THR A 68 -5.90 2.53 6.79
N GLN A 69 -6.64 2.27 7.83
CA GLN A 69 -6.23 2.48 9.23
C GLN A 69 -6.14 1.12 9.92
N ASN A 70 -4.94 0.67 10.28
CA ASN A 70 -4.73 -0.65 10.90
C ASN A 70 -4.92 -0.68 12.43
N GLY A 71 -5.28 0.45 13.04
CA GLY A 71 -5.49 0.54 14.50
C GLY A 71 -4.27 1.00 15.29
N GLY A 72 -3.10 1.09 14.66
CA GLY A 72 -1.83 1.47 15.26
C GLY A 72 -0.96 0.28 15.67
N ILE A 73 0.35 0.49 15.64
CA ILE A 73 1.37 -0.49 16.03
C ILE A 73 2.18 0.05 17.20
N ASP A 74 2.38 -0.75 18.24
CA ASP A 74 3.30 -0.41 19.33
C ASP A 74 4.74 -0.79 18.96
N PHE A 75 5.44 0.15 18.34
CA PHE A 75 6.82 -0.05 17.92
C PHE A 75 7.81 -0.22 19.08
N SER A 76 7.44 0.10 20.32
CA SER A 76 8.32 -0.10 21.49
C SER A 76 8.64 -1.58 21.76
N GLN A 77 7.78 -2.48 21.27
CA GLN A 77 7.91 -3.92 21.45
C GLN A 77 8.68 -4.61 20.32
N LEU A 78 8.91 -3.90 19.18
CA LEU A 78 9.46 -4.51 17.97
C LEU A 78 10.97 -4.34 17.81
N GLY A 79 11.60 -3.42 18.57
CA GLY A 79 13.04 -3.16 18.47
C GLY A 79 13.51 -2.55 17.14
N LEU A 80 12.58 -2.03 16.33
CA LEU A 80 12.87 -1.49 14.99
C LEU A 80 13.42 -0.05 15.02
N PHE A 81 13.20 0.69 16.11
CA PHE A 81 13.67 2.05 16.29
C PHE A 81 14.51 2.17 17.54
N ALA A 82 15.63 2.89 17.46
CA ALA A 82 16.44 3.23 18.65
C ALA A 82 15.61 4.06 19.66
N GLU A 83 14.77 4.97 19.13
CA GLU A 83 13.79 5.75 19.90
C GLU A 83 12.41 5.53 19.27
N PRO A 84 11.64 4.55 19.76
CA PRO A 84 10.34 4.26 19.17
C PRO A 84 9.36 5.43 19.36
N PRO A 85 8.51 5.70 18.34
CA PRO A 85 7.46 6.70 18.47
C PRO A 85 6.46 6.31 19.57
N ALA A 86 5.80 7.30 20.15
CA ALA A 86 4.72 7.04 21.09
C ALA A 86 3.58 6.27 20.40
N TYR A 87 3.17 5.18 21.00
CA TYR A 87 2.03 4.42 20.49
C TYR A 87 0.76 5.25 20.49
N ARG A 88 0.06 5.26 19.37
CA ARG A 88 -1.23 5.93 19.17
C ARG A 88 -2.24 4.92 18.67
N ALA A 89 -3.08 4.43 19.57
CA ALA A 89 -4.19 3.55 19.19
C ALA A 89 -5.24 4.34 18.39
N SER A 90 -5.76 3.71 17.36
CA SER A 90 -6.87 4.21 16.54
C SER A 90 -7.87 3.09 16.26
N THR A 91 -9.07 3.41 15.82
CA THR A 91 -10.03 2.41 15.38
C THR A 91 -9.61 1.88 14.00
N PRO A 92 -9.47 0.55 13.79
CA PRO A 92 -9.27 0.01 12.46
C PRO A 92 -10.40 0.40 11.51
N GLY A 93 -10.08 0.70 10.24
CA GLY A 93 -11.10 1.10 9.30
C GLY A 93 -10.58 1.77 8.03
N LEU A 94 -11.46 2.45 7.34
CA LEU A 94 -11.16 3.22 6.14
C LEU A 94 -11.43 4.70 6.39
N GLN A 95 -10.43 5.54 6.18
CA GLN A 95 -10.47 6.98 6.40
C GLN A 95 -10.40 7.75 5.08
N LEU A 96 -10.92 8.97 5.09
CA LEU A 96 -10.76 9.96 4.04
C LEU A 96 -10.10 11.21 4.62
N ALA A 97 -8.89 11.50 4.16
CA ALA A 97 -8.15 12.71 4.48
C ALA A 97 -8.36 13.76 3.38
N ARG A 98 -8.85 14.94 3.74
CA ARG A 98 -9.16 16.01 2.79
C ARG A 98 -7.99 16.98 2.61
N PRO A 99 -7.99 17.79 1.52
CA PRO A 99 -6.93 18.76 1.26
C PRO A 99 -6.73 19.82 2.37
N ASP A 100 -7.74 20.05 3.22
CA ASP A 100 -7.65 20.93 4.38
C ASP A 100 -7.01 20.28 5.61
N GLY A 101 -6.60 19.00 5.49
CA GLY A 101 -6.01 18.20 6.56
C GLY A 101 -7.03 17.53 7.49
N SER A 102 -8.32 17.74 7.28
CA SER A 102 -9.37 17.03 8.05
C SER A 102 -9.45 15.57 7.66
N VAL A 103 -9.70 14.70 8.66
CA VAL A 103 -9.83 13.26 8.47
C VAL A 103 -11.17 12.78 9.03
N THR A 104 -11.87 11.96 8.26
CA THR A 104 -13.13 11.33 8.69
C THR A 104 -13.10 9.85 8.32
N TYR A 105 -13.78 9.01 9.11
CA TYR A 105 -13.99 7.62 8.74
C TYR A 105 -15.10 7.51 7.67
N LEU A 106 -14.86 6.66 6.68
CA LEU A 106 -15.88 6.15 5.78
C LEU A 106 -16.49 4.86 6.34
N ALA A 107 -15.67 4.04 7.01
CA ALA A 107 -16.09 2.82 7.70
C ALA A 107 -15.13 2.53 8.87
N ASP A 108 -15.67 2.18 10.05
CA ASP A 108 -14.92 1.98 11.29
C ASP A 108 -15.41 0.80 12.15
N GLN A 109 -16.19 -0.12 11.55
CA GLN A 109 -16.80 -1.22 12.28
C GLN A 109 -16.39 -2.58 11.72
N GLY A 110 -15.97 -3.48 12.60
CA GLY A 110 -15.80 -4.89 12.28
C GLY A 110 -14.51 -5.22 11.53
N PHE A 111 -13.52 -4.33 11.47
CA PHE A 111 -12.23 -4.58 10.84
C PHE A 111 -11.21 -5.16 11.82
N LEU A 112 -10.22 -5.90 11.26
CA LEU A 112 -9.09 -6.47 12.00
C LEU A 112 -7.94 -5.45 12.03
N ALA A 113 -7.26 -5.26 10.91
CA ALA A 113 -6.17 -4.31 10.74
C ALA A 113 -5.99 -3.93 9.25
N PRO A 114 -6.91 -3.14 8.65
CA PRO A 114 -6.83 -2.78 7.23
C PRO A 114 -5.44 -2.31 6.82
N ASN A 115 -4.92 -2.91 5.73
CA ASN A 115 -3.54 -2.75 5.31
C ASN A 115 -3.46 -2.00 3.97
N ASP A 116 -3.31 -2.65 2.84
CA ASP A 116 -3.24 -2.01 1.53
C ASP A 116 -4.61 -1.88 0.85
N LEU A 117 -4.68 -1.00 -0.16
CA LEU A 117 -5.89 -0.80 -0.93
C LEU A 117 -5.61 -0.55 -2.42
N ALA A 118 -6.57 -0.93 -3.27
CA ALA A 118 -6.56 -0.70 -4.69
C ALA A 118 -7.91 -0.18 -5.18
N VAL A 119 -7.90 0.82 -6.07
CA VAL A 119 -9.10 1.34 -6.73
C VAL A 119 -9.30 0.60 -8.04
N ALA A 120 -10.48 0.02 -8.24
CA ALA A 120 -10.87 -0.62 -9.47
C ALA A 120 -11.28 0.41 -10.54
N ALA A 121 -11.25 0.02 -11.81
CA ALA A 121 -11.63 0.89 -12.93
C ALA A 121 -13.10 1.40 -12.86
N ASP A 122 -13.98 0.67 -12.18
CA ASP A 122 -15.37 1.07 -11.94
C ASP A 122 -15.55 1.98 -10.70
N GLY A 123 -14.46 2.26 -9.99
CA GLY A 123 -14.39 3.14 -8.83
C GLY A 123 -14.75 2.48 -7.49
N ARG A 124 -14.90 1.16 -7.44
CA ARG A 124 -14.93 0.41 -6.18
C ARG A 124 -13.52 0.36 -5.58
N VAL A 125 -13.44 0.19 -4.27
CA VAL A 125 -12.15 0.10 -3.57
C VAL A 125 -12.05 -1.26 -2.90
N TYR A 126 -10.98 -1.97 -3.19
CA TYR A 126 -10.65 -3.24 -2.57
C TYR A 126 -9.51 -3.02 -1.60
N PHE A 127 -9.57 -3.63 -0.42
CA PHE A 127 -8.52 -3.49 0.58
C PHE A 127 -8.33 -4.76 1.40
N THR A 128 -7.10 -5.02 1.78
CA THR A 128 -6.77 -6.15 2.64
C THR A 128 -7.05 -5.81 4.10
N ASP A 129 -7.56 -6.80 4.83
CA ASP A 129 -7.85 -6.71 6.27
C ASP A 129 -7.26 -7.93 6.99
N PRO A 130 -5.92 -8.00 7.12
CA PRO A 130 -5.24 -9.08 7.83
C PRO A 130 -5.44 -8.97 9.34
N PRO A 131 -5.19 -10.06 10.10
CA PRO A 131 -5.01 -9.97 11.54
C PRO A 131 -3.72 -9.21 11.89
N HIS A 132 -3.61 -8.74 13.14
CA HIS A 132 -2.33 -8.24 13.65
C HIS A 132 -1.27 -9.35 13.71
N HIS A 133 0.01 -8.96 13.63
CA HIS A 133 1.12 -9.89 13.88
C HIS A 133 1.30 -10.24 15.36
N PRO A 134 1.66 -11.50 15.67
CA PRO A 134 1.69 -12.65 14.79
C PRO A 134 0.28 -13.11 14.43
N PRO A 135 0.03 -13.57 13.18
CA PRO A 135 -1.29 -14.05 12.80
C PRO A 135 -1.66 -15.33 13.60
N PRO A 136 -2.96 -15.55 13.86
CA PRO A 136 -3.42 -16.79 14.48
C PRO A 136 -3.21 -18.00 13.55
N GLU A 137 -3.34 -19.23 14.08
CA GLU A 137 -3.23 -20.44 13.26
C GLU A 137 -4.35 -20.54 12.23
N GLU A 138 -5.56 -20.10 12.59
CA GLU A 138 -6.70 -20.06 11.68
C GLU A 138 -6.59 -18.88 10.72
N PRO A 139 -6.83 -19.07 9.41
CA PRO A 139 -6.78 -18.00 8.41
C PRO A 139 -8.03 -17.11 8.53
N VAL A 140 -7.89 -15.98 9.20
CA VAL A 140 -8.98 -15.01 9.45
C VAL A 140 -8.87 -13.74 8.64
N GLY A 141 -7.78 -13.57 7.86
CA GLY A 141 -7.59 -12.42 6.98
C GLY A 141 -8.61 -12.38 5.86
N ARG A 142 -8.89 -11.19 5.38
CA ARG A 142 -9.94 -10.93 4.38
C ARG A 142 -9.51 -9.89 3.37
N VAL A 143 -10.10 -9.95 2.19
CA VAL A 143 -10.20 -8.83 1.26
C VAL A 143 -11.58 -8.23 1.40
N MET A 144 -11.65 -6.94 1.64
CA MET A 144 -12.87 -6.16 1.79
C MET A 144 -13.12 -5.31 0.55
N ILE A 145 -14.36 -4.94 0.32
CA ILE A 145 -14.75 -4.05 -0.77
C ILE A 145 -15.61 -2.90 -0.24
N LEU A 146 -15.24 -1.67 -0.63
CA LEU A 146 -16.08 -0.48 -0.47
C LEU A 146 -16.79 -0.25 -1.81
N GLU A 147 -18.11 -0.37 -1.79
CA GLU A 147 -18.97 -0.08 -2.93
C GLU A 147 -19.14 1.43 -3.14
N ARG A 148 -19.57 1.80 -4.34
CA ARG A 148 -19.82 3.20 -4.71
C ARG A 148 -20.92 3.89 -3.89
N ASP A 149 -21.82 3.13 -3.27
CA ASP A 149 -22.87 3.64 -2.38
C ASP A 149 -22.41 3.82 -0.92
N GLY A 150 -21.16 3.45 -0.61
CA GLY A 150 -20.57 3.53 0.71
C GLY A 150 -20.74 2.28 1.57
N SER A 151 -21.43 1.26 1.08
CA SER A 151 -21.49 -0.03 1.79
C SER A 151 -20.15 -0.75 1.72
N VAL A 152 -19.82 -1.47 2.80
CA VAL A 152 -18.61 -2.30 2.89
C VAL A 152 -19.01 -3.73 3.16
N SER A 153 -18.39 -4.66 2.45
CA SER A 153 -18.60 -6.09 2.62
C SER A 153 -17.30 -6.87 2.42
N THR A 154 -17.30 -8.14 2.80
CA THR A 154 -16.21 -9.05 2.51
C THR A 154 -16.29 -9.51 1.06
N TYR A 155 -15.16 -9.43 0.35
CA TYR A 155 -15.01 -9.89 -1.03
C TYR A 155 -14.42 -11.31 -1.09
N ALA A 156 -13.37 -11.58 -0.30
CA ALA A 156 -12.76 -12.90 -0.19
C ALA A 156 -12.25 -13.12 1.25
N GLU A 157 -12.23 -14.37 1.69
CA GLU A 157 -11.92 -14.77 3.07
C GLU A 157 -10.81 -15.83 3.13
N GLU A 158 -10.48 -16.23 4.37
CA GLU A 158 -9.55 -17.33 4.66
C GLU A 158 -8.10 -17.07 4.22
N PHE A 159 -7.64 -15.81 4.28
CA PHE A 159 -6.23 -15.49 4.14
C PHE A 159 -5.52 -15.67 5.48
N GLN A 160 -4.31 -16.24 5.43
CA GLN A 160 -3.46 -16.34 6.63
C GLN A 160 -2.94 -14.96 7.02
N TYR A 161 -2.40 -14.22 6.03
CA TYR A 161 -1.94 -12.85 6.18
C TYR A 161 -1.88 -12.15 4.82
N CYS A 162 -3.00 -11.58 4.40
CA CYS A 162 -3.04 -10.76 3.19
C CYS A 162 -2.41 -9.39 3.44
N ASN A 163 -1.57 -8.93 2.50
CA ASN A 163 -0.87 -7.65 2.60
C ASN A 163 -1.13 -6.82 1.34
N GLY A 164 -0.14 -6.61 0.48
CA GLY A 164 -0.30 -5.85 -0.75
C GLY A 164 -1.47 -6.29 -1.62
N ILE A 165 -2.09 -5.36 -2.32
CA ILE A 165 -3.22 -5.61 -3.22
C ILE A 165 -3.14 -4.67 -4.42
N ALA A 166 -3.28 -5.21 -5.63
CA ALA A 166 -3.27 -4.43 -6.86
C ALA A 166 -4.06 -5.12 -7.97
N PHE A 167 -4.45 -4.35 -8.97
CA PHE A 167 -5.02 -4.88 -10.21
C PHE A 167 -3.95 -5.01 -11.29
N THR A 168 -3.95 -6.12 -12.01
CA THR A 168 -3.18 -6.29 -13.24
C THR A 168 -3.73 -5.38 -14.35
N PRO A 169 -3.00 -5.16 -15.47
CA PRO A 169 -3.50 -4.37 -16.60
C PRO A 169 -4.80 -4.91 -17.21
N ASP A 170 -5.09 -6.20 -17.11
CA ASP A 170 -6.33 -6.81 -17.58
C ASP A 170 -7.47 -6.83 -16.56
N GLY A 171 -7.23 -6.25 -15.36
CA GLY A 171 -8.23 -6.08 -14.31
C GLY A 171 -8.37 -7.23 -13.34
N THR A 172 -7.45 -8.21 -13.35
CA THR A 172 -7.41 -9.28 -12.35
C THR A 172 -6.92 -8.72 -11.01
N LEU A 173 -7.65 -8.98 -9.93
CA LEU A 173 -7.22 -8.64 -8.58
C LEU A 173 -6.14 -9.60 -8.10
N VAL A 174 -5.02 -9.08 -7.61
CA VAL A 174 -3.93 -9.88 -7.04
C VAL A 174 -3.60 -9.39 -5.65
N VAL A 175 -3.34 -10.32 -4.74
CA VAL A 175 -3.06 -10.08 -3.32
C VAL A 175 -1.77 -10.78 -2.93
N VAL A 176 -0.94 -10.11 -2.15
CA VAL A 176 0.16 -10.77 -1.43
C VAL A 176 -0.43 -11.60 -0.29
N GLU A 177 -0.20 -12.91 -0.33
CA GLU A 177 -0.56 -13.83 0.74
C GLU A 177 0.71 -14.47 1.31
N GLY A 178 1.07 -14.05 2.52
CA GLY A 178 2.29 -14.52 3.17
C GLY A 178 3.55 -14.24 2.34
N ARG A 179 4.04 -15.23 1.60
CA ARG A 179 5.26 -15.12 0.79
C ARG A 179 5.03 -15.16 -0.72
N GLY A 180 3.80 -15.19 -1.17
CA GLY A 180 3.47 -15.33 -2.58
C GLY A 180 2.44 -14.33 -3.07
N LEU A 181 2.02 -14.50 -4.32
CA LEU A 181 0.97 -13.71 -4.95
C LEU A 181 -0.19 -14.64 -5.34
N GLN A 182 -1.41 -14.27 -4.98
CA GLN A 182 -2.64 -14.95 -5.37
C GLN A 182 -3.53 -14.05 -6.21
N ALA A 183 -3.95 -14.55 -7.37
CA ALA A 183 -5.07 -13.97 -8.10
C ALA A 183 -6.38 -14.32 -7.39
N VAL A 184 -7.29 -13.36 -7.29
CA VAL A 184 -8.59 -13.51 -6.62
C VAL A 184 -9.70 -13.27 -7.64
N ALA A 185 -10.52 -14.28 -7.87
CA ALA A 185 -11.65 -14.23 -8.79
C ALA A 185 -12.88 -13.55 -8.15
N ASP A 186 -13.86 -13.16 -8.99
CA ASP A 186 -15.10 -12.50 -8.55
C ASP A 186 -15.98 -13.35 -7.62
N ASP A 187 -15.82 -14.66 -7.65
CA ASP A 187 -16.50 -15.60 -6.75
C ASP A 187 -15.73 -15.87 -5.45
N GLY A 188 -14.61 -15.16 -5.23
CA GLY A 188 -13.71 -15.34 -4.09
C GLY A 188 -12.74 -16.51 -4.25
N GLY A 189 -12.76 -17.23 -5.38
CA GLY A 189 -11.77 -18.25 -5.70
C GLY A 189 -10.37 -17.69 -5.82
N ARG A 190 -9.35 -18.49 -5.46
CA ARG A 190 -7.95 -18.04 -5.44
C ARG A 190 -7.04 -19.00 -6.16
N GLU A 191 -6.12 -18.45 -6.96
CA GLU A 191 -5.08 -19.21 -7.63
C GLU A 191 -3.71 -18.57 -7.40
N TRP A 192 -2.67 -19.38 -7.18
CA TRP A 192 -1.32 -18.86 -7.04
C TRP A 192 -0.78 -18.40 -8.39
N VAL A 193 -0.40 -17.13 -8.46
CA VAL A 193 0.49 -16.60 -9.51
C VAL A 193 1.91 -17.09 -9.23
N ILE A 194 2.33 -17.01 -7.97
CA ILE A 194 3.58 -17.57 -7.45
C ILE A 194 3.41 -17.88 -5.96
N GLU A 195 3.78 -19.09 -5.54
CA GLU A 195 3.63 -19.53 -4.14
C GLU A 195 4.70 -18.92 -3.21
N THR A 196 5.86 -18.55 -3.73
CA THR A 196 6.92 -17.96 -2.94
C THR A 196 7.77 -16.96 -3.72
N LEU A 197 7.90 -15.77 -3.15
CA LEU A 197 8.79 -14.71 -3.61
C LEU A 197 10.22 -14.84 -3.04
N GLY A 198 10.51 -15.92 -2.30
CA GLY A 198 11.78 -16.14 -1.64
C GLY A 198 11.76 -15.84 -0.14
N SER A 199 12.96 -15.70 0.47
CA SER A 199 13.11 -15.58 1.92
C SER A 199 12.60 -14.26 2.48
N GLY A 200 12.56 -13.20 1.66
CA GLY A 200 12.18 -11.86 2.06
C GLY A 200 10.67 -11.65 2.24
N GLY A 201 9.87 -12.59 1.73
CA GLY A 201 8.41 -12.42 1.70
C GLY A 201 7.95 -11.37 0.69
N GLY A 202 6.69 -10.99 0.76
CA GLY A 202 6.08 -9.92 -0.02
C GLY A 202 5.30 -8.96 0.87
N ASP A 203 5.24 -7.69 0.46
CA ASP A 203 4.50 -6.63 1.13
C ASP A 203 3.69 -5.86 0.08
N GLY A 204 3.66 -4.53 0.07
CA GLY A 204 3.00 -3.76 -0.98
C GLY A 204 3.65 -3.93 -2.35
N PHE A 205 2.89 -3.75 -3.41
CA PHE A 205 3.38 -3.92 -4.78
C PHE A 205 2.58 -3.12 -5.82
N CYS A 206 3.16 -2.96 -7.00
CA CYS A 206 2.51 -2.32 -8.14
C CYS A 206 2.86 -3.06 -9.45
N TYR A 207 2.16 -2.73 -10.52
CA TYR A 207 2.37 -3.31 -11.85
C TYR A 207 2.93 -2.28 -12.84
N ASP A 208 3.68 -2.76 -13.84
CA ASP A 208 3.93 -2.03 -15.08
C ASP A 208 2.84 -2.34 -16.13
N VAL A 209 2.88 -1.61 -17.25
CA VAL A 209 1.88 -1.79 -18.34
C VAL A 209 2.01 -3.12 -19.08
N ASP A 210 3.14 -3.82 -18.95
CA ASP A 210 3.37 -5.15 -19.52
C ASP A 210 2.92 -6.27 -18.56
N GLY A 211 2.45 -5.93 -17.34
CA GLY A 211 1.94 -6.87 -16.33
C GLY A 211 3.00 -7.48 -15.42
N ARG A 212 4.21 -6.91 -15.37
CA ARG A 212 5.19 -7.29 -14.35
C ARG A 212 4.82 -6.69 -13.02
N ALA A 213 4.82 -7.53 -11.98
CA ALA A 213 4.68 -7.09 -10.61
C ALA A 213 6.03 -6.67 -10.02
N TYR A 214 6.03 -5.51 -9.35
CA TYR A 214 7.16 -4.99 -8.57
C TYR A 214 6.78 -5.10 -7.12
N VAL A 215 7.32 -6.09 -6.41
CA VAL A 215 6.89 -6.48 -5.07
C VAL A 215 7.94 -6.11 -4.04
N ALA A 216 7.57 -5.34 -3.03
CA ALA A 216 8.43 -5.04 -1.90
C ALA A 216 8.80 -6.33 -1.17
N SER A 217 10.11 -6.61 -1.09
CA SER A 217 10.67 -7.77 -0.40
C SER A 217 11.25 -7.32 0.93
N THR A 218 10.42 -7.35 1.97
CA THR A 218 10.69 -6.74 3.27
C THR A 218 11.98 -7.25 3.90
N GLY A 219 12.17 -8.58 3.92
CA GLY A 219 13.33 -9.21 4.56
C GLY A 219 14.61 -9.22 3.69
N GLU A 220 14.54 -8.84 2.41
CA GLU A 220 15.71 -8.77 1.52
C GLU A 220 16.09 -7.33 1.16
N HIS A 221 15.34 -6.36 1.64
CA HIS A 221 15.58 -4.92 1.47
C HIS A 221 15.69 -4.50 0.01
N GLY A 222 14.58 -4.61 -0.73
CA GLY A 222 14.50 -4.26 -2.15
C GLY A 222 13.18 -4.66 -2.80
N ILE A 223 13.16 -4.63 -4.11
CA ILE A 223 11.97 -4.92 -4.92
C ILE A 223 12.21 -6.15 -5.79
N ARG A 224 11.37 -7.17 -5.72
CA ARG A 224 11.34 -8.31 -6.64
C ARG A 224 10.51 -7.98 -7.87
N VAL A 225 11.02 -8.36 -9.03
CA VAL A 225 10.31 -8.23 -10.30
C VAL A 225 9.82 -9.59 -10.74
N VAL A 226 8.50 -9.71 -10.91
CA VAL A 226 7.82 -10.98 -11.23
C VAL A 226 7.05 -10.81 -12.53
N GLU A 227 7.30 -11.67 -13.51
CA GLU A 227 6.52 -11.72 -14.76
C GLU A 227 5.09 -12.19 -14.50
N ALA A 228 4.19 -11.95 -15.45
CA ALA A 228 2.78 -12.35 -15.35
C ALA A 228 2.57 -13.88 -15.18
N ASP A 229 3.54 -14.70 -15.59
CA ASP A 229 3.52 -16.16 -15.40
C ASP A 229 4.07 -16.62 -14.04
N GLY A 230 4.40 -15.67 -13.13
CA GLY A 230 4.97 -15.96 -11.82
C GLY A 230 6.49 -16.15 -11.80
N THR A 231 7.18 -15.98 -12.93
CA THR A 231 8.65 -16.10 -12.96
C THR A 231 9.31 -14.88 -12.32
N VAL A 232 10.14 -15.08 -11.29
CA VAL A 232 10.99 -14.01 -10.74
C VAL A 232 12.14 -13.74 -11.70
N VAL A 233 12.21 -12.53 -12.26
CA VAL A 233 13.18 -12.16 -13.31
C VAL A 233 14.25 -11.18 -12.84
N ASP A 234 14.02 -10.43 -11.78
CA ASP A 234 14.99 -9.44 -11.27
C ASP A 234 14.78 -9.17 -9.77
N PHE A 235 15.78 -8.54 -9.17
CA PHE A 235 15.74 -7.96 -7.85
C PHE A 235 16.46 -6.60 -7.86
N LEU A 236 15.76 -5.57 -7.41
CA LEU A 236 16.26 -4.20 -7.30
C LEU A 236 16.63 -3.93 -5.84
N PRO A 237 17.90 -4.05 -5.44
CA PRO A 237 18.31 -3.86 -4.06
C PRO A 237 18.25 -2.38 -3.66
N ILE A 238 17.87 -2.10 -2.42
CA ILE A 238 18.08 -0.81 -1.76
C ILE A 238 19.40 -0.90 -0.98
N GLU A 239 20.24 0.12 -1.08
CA GLU A 239 21.55 0.12 -0.41
C GLU A 239 21.39 0.20 1.13
N GLY A 240 22.23 -0.54 1.85
CA GLY A 240 22.23 -0.58 3.31
C GLY A 240 21.42 -1.72 3.91
N GLU A 241 21.03 -1.53 5.17
CA GLU A 241 20.14 -2.43 5.90
C GLU A 241 18.82 -1.74 6.19
N GLY A 242 17.72 -2.43 6.01
CA GLY A 242 16.40 -1.81 6.21
C GLY A 242 15.24 -2.76 5.97
N LEU A 243 14.05 -2.18 5.84
CA LEU A 243 12.80 -2.87 5.53
C LEU A 243 12.09 -2.15 4.40
N THR A 244 11.90 -2.83 3.27
CA THR A 244 11.09 -2.30 2.15
C THR A 244 9.66 -2.76 2.29
N THR A 245 8.71 -1.85 2.31
CA THR A 245 7.31 -2.18 2.62
C THR A 245 6.36 -2.00 1.45
N ASN A 246 6.57 -0.99 0.59
CA ASN A 246 5.63 -0.73 -0.49
C ASN A 246 6.32 -0.01 -1.66
N CYS A 247 5.67 0.06 -2.82
CA CYS A 247 6.18 0.81 -3.95
C CYS A 247 5.07 1.31 -4.88
N CYS A 248 5.38 2.34 -5.66
CA CYS A 248 4.51 2.85 -6.72
C CYS A 248 5.34 3.43 -7.87
N PHE A 249 4.80 3.38 -9.07
CA PHE A 249 5.36 4.12 -10.19
C PHE A 249 4.95 5.60 -10.16
N GLY A 250 5.86 6.46 -10.63
CA GLY A 250 5.64 7.89 -10.76
C GLY A 250 6.59 8.52 -11.78
N GLY A 251 6.72 9.84 -11.72
CA GLY A 251 7.36 10.62 -12.76
C GLY A 251 6.38 10.95 -13.90
N ASN A 252 6.76 11.90 -14.77
CA ASN A 252 5.87 12.34 -15.85
C ASN A 252 5.59 11.25 -16.91
N ASP A 253 6.47 10.28 -17.01
CA ASP A 253 6.40 9.15 -17.95
C ASP A 253 6.14 7.81 -17.24
N LEU A 254 5.87 7.84 -15.94
CA LEU A 254 5.72 6.67 -15.06
C LEU A 254 6.91 5.70 -15.10
N ARG A 255 8.13 6.20 -15.33
CA ARG A 255 9.34 5.40 -15.39
C ARG A 255 10.27 5.58 -14.17
N THR A 256 9.75 6.12 -13.10
CA THR A 256 10.42 6.12 -11.80
C THR A 256 9.65 5.22 -10.85
N LEU A 257 10.27 4.19 -10.31
CA LEU A 257 9.71 3.35 -9.27
C LEU A 257 10.15 3.92 -7.92
N PHE A 258 9.20 4.41 -7.14
CA PHE A 258 9.40 4.84 -5.76
C PHE A 258 9.14 3.68 -4.82
N ALA A 259 9.93 3.57 -3.75
CA ALA A 259 9.72 2.58 -2.71
C ALA A 259 9.83 3.21 -1.32
N THR A 260 9.04 2.71 -0.39
CA THR A 260 9.14 3.02 1.03
C THR A 260 10.17 2.10 1.67
N ASP A 261 11.26 2.72 2.12
CA ASP A 261 12.30 2.12 2.95
C ASP A 261 11.93 2.44 4.41
N ALA A 262 11.03 1.63 4.98
CA ALA A 262 10.35 1.88 6.25
C ALA A 262 11.32 2.02 7.43
N ILE A 263 12.42 1.31 7.39
CA ILE A 263 13.60 1.46 8.24
C ILE A 263 14.80 1.66 7.32
N PRO A 264 15.46 2.81 7.39
CA PRO A 264 15.46 3.84 8.44
C PRO A 264 14.37 4.92 8.33
N GLY A 265 13.45 4.86 7.38
CA GLY A 265 12.38 5.83 7.18
C GLY A 265 12.64 6.78 6.02
N ASN A 266 13.03 6.21 4.87
CA ASN A 266 13.26 6.92 3.62
C ASN A 266 12.14 6.64 2.60
N VAL A 267 12.09 7.50 1.59
CA VAL A 267 11.55 7.16 0.28
C VAL A 267 12.73 7.10 -0.68
N VAL A 268 12.82 6.03 -1.45
CA VAL A 268 13.85 5.85 -2.47
C VAL A 268 13.24 5.81 -3.86
N ALA A 269 14.04 6.06 -4.89
CA ALA A 269 13.64 6.02 -6.29
C ALA A 269 14.61 5.16 -7.11
N PHE A 270 14.06 4.40 -8.05
CA PHE A 270 14.76 3.75 -9.15
C PHE A 270 14.35 4.46 -10.44
N GLU A 271 15.24 5.25 -11.02
CA GLU A 271 14.94 6.03 -12.21
C GLU A 271 15.19 5.28 -13.51
N GLY A 272 14.44 5.62 -14.56
CA GLY A 272 14.65 5.07 -15.90
C GLY A 272 14.23 3.61 -16.03
N MET A 273 13.13 3.23 -15.38
CA MET A 273 12.56 1.89 -15.51
C MET A 273 12.28 1.54 -16.99
N PRO A 274 12.59 0.31 -17.43
CA PRO A 274 12.51 -0.07 -18.84
C PRO A 274 11.07 -0.02 -19.38
N THR A 275 10.08 -0.30 -18.52
CA THR A 275 8.66 -0.24 -18.84
C THR A 275 7.99 0.80 -17.94
N PRO A 276 7.05 1.62 -18.45
CA PRO A 276 6.30 2.54 -17.60
C PRO A 276 5.36 1.76 -16.67
N GLY A 277 5.13 2.31 -15.49
CA GLY A 277 4.14 1.79 -14.56
C GLY A 277 2.72 1.86 -15.10
N LEU A 278 1.87 0.99 -14.58
CA LEU A 278 0.43 1.05 -14.83
C LEU A 278 -0.16 2.29 -14.15
N GLU A 279 -0.87 3.11 -14.91
CA GLU A 279 -1.59 4.26 -14.36
C GLU A 279 -2.72 3.78 -13.45
N LEU A 280 -2.70 4.24 -12.19
CA LEU A 280 -3.68 3.82 -11.20
C LEU A 280 -4.97 4.65 -11.32
N PRO A 281 -6.16 4.02 -11.23
CA PRO A 281 -7.41 4.74 -11.18
C PRO A 281 -7.47 5.68 -9.96
N VAL A 282 -7.99 6.87 -10.17
CA VAL A 282 -8.30 7.82 -9.10
C VAL A 282 -9.70 7.52 -8.57
N TRP A 283 -9.86 7.44 -7.25
CA TRP A 283 -11.16 7.18 -6.65
C TRP A 283 -12.15 8.32 -6.93
N PRO A 284 -13.28 8.05 -7.57
CA PRO A 284 -14.22 9.11 -7.96
C PRO A 284 -15.10 9.64 -6.81
N GLY A 285 -14.90 9.12 -5.58
CA GLY A 285 -15.78 9.40 -4.45
C GLY A 285 -16.99 8.44 -4.39
N LEU A 286 -17.77 8.56 -3.32
CA LEU A 286 -19.03 7.85 -3.21
C LEU A 286 -20.02 8.41 -4.23
N SER A 287 -20.86 7.54 -4.81
CA SER A 287 -21.98 8.00 -5.63
C SER A 287 -22.96 8.79 -4.76
N ALA A 288 -23.49 9.90 -5.28
CA ALA A 288 -24.58 10.59 -4.60
C ALA A 288 -25.70 9.58 -4.34
N ALA A 289 -26.17 9.50 -3.09
CA ALA A 289 -27.35 8.69 -2.79
C ALA A 289 -28.47 9.13 -3.73
N SER A 290 -28.96 8.21 -4.55
CA SER A 290 -30.17 8.46 -5.34
C SER A 290 -31.25 8.81 -4.33
N ALA A 291 -31.67 10.08 -4.32
CA ALA A 291 -32.80 10.51 -3.52
C ALA A 291 -34.01 9.71 -3.97
N SER A 292 -34.35 8.67 -3.21
CA SER A 292 -35.60 7.88 -3.37
C SER A 292 -36.72 8.54 -2.61
#